data_fb1e28c8d6b85b868c174bb3a36fd46f
#
_entry.id   fb1e28c8d6b85b868c174bb3a36fd46f
#
_cell.length_a   1.000
_cell.length_b   1.000
_cell.length_c   1.000
_cell.angle_alpha   90.00
_cell.angle_beta   90.00
_cell.angle_gamma   90.00
#
_symmetry.space_group_name_H-M   'P 1'
#
loop_
_entity.id
_entity.type
_entity.pdbx_description
1 polymer ?
#
loop_
_entity_poly.entity_id
_entity_poly.type
_entity_poly.pdbx_seq_one_letter_code
_entity_poly.pdbx_strand_id
1 'polypeptide(L)'
;MIDIQLIGLLNATLQAATLLFIAALGELITEKSGILNLGVEGMISVGAVTGFMTAINTENIFLAVLVGVLSSSIFASIHALVTVVLKQDQTVSGLILTILGLALSSLLGKNYVGRKLVTKLESISSITEPSNIIEVLISQNIIFYLAVVLMLSLIHI
;
A
#
# COMPACT_ATOMS: atom_id res chain seq x y z
N MET A 1 8.06 -33.20 2.87
CA MET A 1 8.63 -32.13 2.03
C MET A 1 7.48 -31.19 1.69
N ILE A 2 7.60 -29.92 2.02
CA ILE A 2 6.62 -28.91 1.59
C ILE A 2 6.81 -28.72 0.09
N ASP A 3 5.72 -28.73 -0.67
CA ASP A 3 5.75 -28.61 -2.12
C ASP A 3 6.31 -27.23 -2.50
N ILE A 4 7.20 -27.19 -3.48
CA ILE A 4 7.81 -25.93 -4.00
C ILE A 4 6.72 -24.96 -4.46
N GLN A 5 5.63 -25.48 -5.02
CA GLN A 5 4.47 -24.66 -5.40
C GLN A 5 3.79 -23.99 -4.21
N LEU A 6 3.68 -24.68 -3.08
CA LEU A 6 3.11 -24.14 -1.85
C LEU A 6 4.00 -23.03 -1.27
N ILE A 7 5.31 -23.21 -1.32
CA ILE A 7 6.27 -22.18 -0.86
C ILE A 7 6.16 -20.92 -1.72
N GLY A 8 6.08 -21.07 -3.05
CA GLY A 8 5.88 -19.95 -3.96
C GLY A 8 4.55 -19.21 -3.71
N LEU A 9 3.47 -19.96 -3.47
CA LEU A 9 2.17 -19.42 -3.12
C LEU A 9 2.22 -18.64 -1.80
N LEU A 10 2.86 -19.18 -0.76
CA LEU A 10 3.02 -18.52 0.52
C LEU A 10 3.80 -17.20 0.38
N ASN A 11 4.89 -17.20 -0.38
CA ASN A 11 5.67 -16.01 -0.63
C ASN A 11 4.84 -14.91 -1.32
N ALA A 12 4.13 -15.25 -2.39
CA ALA A 12 3.26 -14.31 -3.10
C ALA A 12 2.12 -13.79 -2.21
N THR A 13 1.54 -14.66 -1.39
CA THR A 13 0.47 -14.31 -0.45
C THR A 13 0.96 -13.32 0.61
N LEU A 14 2.14 -13.54 1.20
CA LEU A 14 2.71 -12.62 2.18
C LEU A 14 3.00 -11.24 1.58
N GLN A 15 3.52 -11.18 0.35
CA GLN A 15 3.76 -9.91 -0.33
C GLN A 15 2.47 -9.14 -0.57
N ALA A 16 1.43 -9.79 -1.09
CA ALA A 16 0.13 -9.17 -1.32
C ALA A 16 -0.55 -8.75 -0.01
N ALA A 17 -0.52 -9.63 1.01
CA ALA A 17 -1.13 -9.38 2.31
C ALA A 17 -0.46 -8.20 3.04
N THR A 18 0.84 -7.99 2.86
CA THR A 18 1.58 -6.88 3.50
C THR A 18 0.98 -5.51 3.16
N LEU A 19 0.61 -5.29 1.90
CA LEU A 19 0.03 -4.03 1.45
C LEU A 19 -1.35 -3.78 2.09
N LEU A 20 -2.21 -4.80 2.08
CA LEU A 20 -3.53 -4.74 2.71
C LEU A 20 -3.42 -4.56 4.22
N PHE A 21 -2.44 -5.19 4.82
CA PHE A 21 -2.20 -5.10 6.25
C PHE A 21 -1.78 -3.69 6.69
N ILE A 22 -0.87 -3.03 5.96
CA ILE A 22 -0.49 -1.63 6.24
C ILE A 22 -1.70 -0.70 6.10
N ALA A 23 -2.53 -0.92 5.07
CA ALA A 23 -3.77 -0.16 4.89
C ALA A 23 -4.72 -0.34 6.07
N ALA A 24 -4.93 -1.58 6.52
CA ALA A 24 -5.77 -1.89 7.68
C ALA A 24 -5.23 -1.28 8.99
N LEU A 25 -3.89 -1.24 9.17
CA LEU A 25 -3.29 -0.55 10.32
C LEU A 25 -3.55 0.96 10.28
N GLY A 26 -3.49 1.58 9.10
CA GLY A 26 -3.85 2.99 8.90
C GLY A 26 -5.31 3.25 9.27
N GLU A 27 -6.22 2.39 8.79
CA GLU A 27 -7.65 2.49 9.11
C GLU A 27 -7.92 2.28 10.61
N LEU A 28 -7.25 1.33 11.25
CA LEU A 28 -7.35 1.13 12.70
C LEU A 28 -7.02 2.40 13.49
N ILE A 29 -6.02 3.18 13.07
CA ILE A 29 -5.66 4.44 13.73
C ILE A 29 -6.76 5.49 13.53
N THR A 30 -7.33 5.59 12.32
CA THR A 30 -8.40 6.55 12.03
C THR A 30 -9.68 6.19 12.78
N GLU A 31 -10.08 4.93 12.82
CA GLU A 31 -11.23 4.45 13.60
C GLU A 31 -11.06 4.68 15.10
N LYS A 32 -9.87 4.44 15.64
CA LYS A 32 -9.55 4.74 17.04
C LYS A 32 -9.68 6.23 17.37
N SER A 33 -9.45 7.11 16.41
CA SER A 33 -9.68 8.56 16.57
C SER A 33 -11.14 8.99 16.36
N GLY A 34 -12.03 8.04 16.05
CA GLY A 34 -13.46 8.29 15.82
C GLY A 34 -13.80 8.69 14.38
N ILE A 35 -12.89 8.47 13.43
CA ILE A 35 -13.09 8.77 12.01
C ILE A 35 -13.15 7.47 11.22
N LEU A 36 -14.28 7.21 10.56
CA LEU A 36 -14.44 6.11 9.60
C LEU A 36 -13.96 6.56 8.22
N ASN A 37 -12.98 5.87 7.66
CA ASN A 37 -12.40 6.22 6.36
C ASN A 37 -12.67 5.16 5.29
N LEU A 38 -13.83 5.19 4.67
CA LEU A 38 -14.14 4.33 3.52
C LEU A 38 -13.42 4.76 2.22
N GLY A 39 -12.61 5.80 2.26
CA GLY A 39 -11.83 6.31 1.13
C GLY A 39 -10.46 5.64 0.93
N VAL A 40 -10.07 4.70 1.79
CA VAL A 40 -8.74 4.06 1.79
C VAL A 40 -8.40 3.43 0.44
N GLU A 41 -9.35 2.75 -0.21
CA GLU A 41 -9.13 2.14 -1.52
C GLU A 41 -8.78 3.18 -2.61
N GLY A 42 -9.47 4.32 -2.60
CA GLY A 42 -9.17 5.44 -3.50
C GLY A 42 -7.79 6.04 -3.23
N MET A 43 -7.42 6.19 -1.96
CA MET A 43 -6.10 6.70 -1.56
C MET A 43 -4.97 5.76 -1.98
N ILE A 44 -5.14 4.45 -1.78
CA ILE A 44 -4.19 3.43 -2.25
C ILE A 44 -4.03 3.47 -3.75
N SER A 45 -5.14 3.56 -4.49
CA SER A 45 -5.13 3.58 -5.96
C SER A 45 -4.39 4.79 -6.52
N VAL A 46 -4.60 5.97 -5.95
CA VAL A 46 -3.88 7.20 -6.34
C VAL A 46 -2.39 7.09 -6.02
N GLY A 47 -2.05 6.61 -4.82
CA GLY A 47 -0.66 6.41 -4.42
C GLY A 47 0.06 5.37 -5.30
N ALA A 48 -0.62 4.28 -5.61
CA ALA A 48 -0.07 3.22 -6.45
C ALA A 48 0.23 3.72 -7.87
N VAL A 49 -0.73 4.42 -8.51
CA VAL A 49 -0.53 4.92 -9.88
C VAL A 49 0.57 5.98 -9.94
N THR A 50 0.60 6.93 -9.01
CA THR A 50 1.61 8.01 -9.00
C THR A 50 2.99 7.47 -8.69
N GLY A 51 3.10 6.54 -7.74
CA GLY A 51 4.34 5.83 -7.46
C GLY A 51 4.83 5.02 -8.65
N PHE A 52 3.95 4.24 -9.30
CA PHE A 52 4.29 3.47 -10.49
C PHE A 52 4.77 4.35 -11.65
N MET A 53 4.05 5.44 -11.94
CA MET A 53 4.45 6.41 -12.96
C MET A 53 5.82 7.00 -12.68
N THR A 54 6.08 7.36 -11.41
CA THR A 54 7.37 7.91 -10.99
C THR A 54 8.47 6.88 -11.15
N ALA A 55 8.25 5.63 -10.75
CA ALA A 55 9.22 4.55 -10.90
C ALA A 55 9.58 4.29 -12.38
N ILE A 56 8.59 4.28 -13.26
CA ILE A 56 8.82 4.09 -14.72
C ILE A 56 9.60 5.26 -15.34
N ASN A 57 9.31 6.50 -14.93
CA ASN A 57 9.91 7.68 -15.57
C ASN A 57 11.29 8.03 -15.00
N THR A 58 11.57 7.69 -13.73
CA THR A 58 12.80 8.11 -13.04
C THR A 58 13.73 6.95 -12.71
N GLU A 59 13.26 5.71 -12.84
CA GLU A 59 13.97 4.49 -12.42
C GLU A 59 14.46 4.54 -10.97
N ASN A 60 13.88 5.42 -10.15
CA ASN A 60 14.24 5.63 -8.76
C ASN A 60 13.10 5.21 -7.83
N ILE A 61 13.31 4.07 -7.14
CA ILE A 61 12.30 3.49 -6.28
C ILE A 61 12.00 4.35 -5.03
N PHE A 62 13.01 5.04 -4.48
CA PHE A 62 12.82 5.91 -3.32
C PHE A 62 11.93 7.12 -3.67
N LEU A 63 12.18 7.72 -4.83
CA LEU A 63 11.36 8.81 -5.33
C LEU A 63 9.94 8.34 -5.63
N ALA A 64 9.78 7.16 -6.18
CA ALA A 64 8.48 6.54 -6.45
C ALA A 64 7.67 6.33 -5.16
N VAL A 65 8.29 5.78 -4.12
CA VAL A 65 7.64 5.60 -2.80
C VAL A 65 7.28 6.96 -2.20
N LEU A 66 8.19 7.93 -2.23
CA LEU A 66 7.93 9.28 -1.71
C LEU A 66 6.73 9.94 -2.39
N VAL A 67 6.68 9.92 -3.73
CA VAL A 67 5.59 10.51 -4.51
C VAL A 67 4.28 9.76 -4.25
N GLY A 68 4.30 8.43 -4.17
CA GLY A 68 3.14 7.62 -3.83
C GLY A 68 2.57 7.97 -2.46
N VAL A 69 3.43 8.08 -1.44
CA VAL A 69 3.03 8.47 -0.08
C VAL A 69 2.47 9.90 -0.04
N LEU A 70 3.13 10.86 -0.69
CA LEU A 70 2.68 12.24 -0.71
C LEU A 70 1.32 12.40 -1.40
N SER A 71 1.12 11.75 -2.54
CA SER A 71 -0.16 11.83 -3.27
C SER A 71 -1.31 11.18 -2.50
N SER A 72 -1.08 10.01 -1.88
CA SER A 72 -2.07 9.40 -0.98
C SER A 72 -2.38 10.30 0.22
N SER A 73 -1.36 10.93 0.82
CA SER A 73 -1.54 11.83 1.96
C SER A 73 -2.34 13.08 1.60
N ILE A 74 -2.12 13.65 0.41
CA ILE A 74 -2.94 14.76 -0.10
C ILE A 74 -4.40 14.32 -0.23
N PHE A 75 -4.62 13.13 -0.78
CA PHE A 75 -5.96 12.57 -0.92
C PHE A 75 -6.65 12.32 0.43
N ALA A 76 -5.90 11.78 1.40
CA ALA A 76 -6.35 11.60 2.78
C ALA A 76 -6.66 12.94 3.47
N SER A 77 -5.90 13.99 3.18
CA SER A 77 -6.13 15.33 3.73
C SER A 77 -7.47 15.92 3.28
N ILE A 78 -7.94 15.59 2.08
CA ILE A 78 -9.27 15.99 1.61
C ILE A 78 -10.35 15.34 2.47
N HIS A 79 -10.22 14.03 2.76
CA HIS A 79 -11.15 13.34 3.66
C HIS A 79 -11.14 13.96 5.06
N ALA A 80 -9.96 14.19 5.62
CA ALA A 80 -9.82 14.82 6.94
C ALA A 80 -10.42 16.22 6.97
N LEU A 81 -10.23 17.04 5.94
CA LEU A 81 -10.85 18.36 5.83
C LEU A 81 -12.38 18.27 5.87
N VAL A 82 -12.96 17.36 5.09
CA VAL A 82 -14.40 17.20 4.99
C VAL A 82 -15.00 16.66 6.29
N THR A 83 -14.38 15.66 6.90
CA THR A 83 -14.94 14.95 8.06
C THR A 83 -14.62 15.62 9.39
N VAL A 84 -13.40 16.12 9.57
CA VAL A 84 -12.94 16.71 10.84
C VAL A 84 -13.26 18.20 10.91
N VAL A 85 -12.92 18.95 9.86
CA VAL A 85 -13.05 20.42 9.87
C VAL A 85 -14.46 20.83 9.50
N LEU A 86 -15.00 20.32 8.40
CA LEU A 86 -16.34 20.65 7.93
C LEU A 86 -17.44 19.81 8.60
N LYS A 87 -17.08 18.79 9.38
CA LYS A 87 -17.99 17.91 10.13
C LYS A 87 -19.10 17.29 9.28
N GLN A 88 -18.77 16.95 8.03
CA GLN A 88 -19.70 16.29 7.11
C GLN A 88 -19.69 14.78 7.32
N ASP A 89 -20.63 14.09 6.66
CA ASP A 89 -20.78 12.63 6.75
C ASP A 89 -19.52 11.91 6.27
N GLN A 90 -18.97 11.05 7.15
CA GLN A 90 -17.72 10.31 6.93
C GLN A 90 -17.89 9.25 5.84
N THR A 91 -19.02 8.55 5.83
CA THR A 91 -19.32 7.48 4.89
C THR A 91 -19.42 8.03 3.48
N VAL A 92 -20.21 9.10 3.31
CA VAL A 92 -20.39 9.75 2.00
C VAL A 92 -19.07 10.30 1.48
N SER A 93 -18.31 11.00 2.33
CA SER A 93 -16.99 11.53 1.97
C SER A 93 -16.03 10.43 1.54
N GLY A 94 -15.97 9.32 2.29
CA GLY A 94 -15.11 8.18 1.96
C GLY A 94 -15.48 7.53 0.64
N LEU A 95 -16.75 7.24 0.41
CA LEU A 95 -17.22 6.62 -0.84
C LEU A 95 -16.95 7.50 -2.07
N ILE A 96 -17.16 8.81 -1.96
CA ILE A 96 -16.83 9.76 -3.05
C ILE A 96 -15.33 9.72 -3.36
N LEU A 97 -14.48 9.70 -2.33
CA LEU A 97 -13.03 9.64 -2.53
C LEU A 97 -12.58 8.30 -3.13
N THR A 98 -13.22 7.19 -2.77
CA THR A 98 -12.95 5.91 -3.43
C THR A 98 -13.24 5.98 -4.92
N ILE A 99 -14.43 6.42 -5.31
CA ILE A 99 -14.81 6.54 -6.71
C ILE A 99 -13.88 7.50 -7.46
N LEU A 100 -13.59 8.65 -6.87
CA LEU A 100 -12.70 9.66 -7.47
C LEU A 100 -11.28 9.12 -7.60
N GLY A 101 -10.76 8.43 -6.58
CA GLY A 101 -9.41 7.85 -6.60
C GLY A 101 -9.25 6.77 -7.65
N LEU A 102 -10.22 5.87 -7.78
CA LEU A 102 -10.24 4.84 -8.83
C LEU A 102 -10.31 5.46 -10.23
N ALA A 103 -11.15 6.47 -10.42
CA ALA A 103 -11.27 7.18 -11.71
C ALA A 103 -9.97 7.90 -12.08
N LEU A 104 -9.35 8.63 -11.13
CA LEU A 104 -8.07 9.29 -11.33
C LEU A 104 -6.96 8.29 -11.62
N SER A 105 -6.89 7.19 -10.87
CA SER A 105 -5.90 6.14 -11.09
C SER A 105 -6.03 5.54 -12.49
N SER A 106 -7.24 5.27 -12.96
CA SER A 106 -7.49 4.75 -14.29
C SER A 106 -7.09 5.75 -15.39
N LEU A 107 -7.41 7.03 -15.19
CA LEU A 107 -7.08 8.09 -16.14
C LEU A 107 -5.56 8.31 -16.25
N LEU A 108 -4.88 8.46 -15.12
CA LEU A 108 -3.43 8.69 -15.06
C LEU A 108 -2.64 7.46 -15.53
N GLY A 109 -3.09 6.27 -15.14
CA GLY A 109 -2.44 5.00 -15.46
C GLY A 109 -2.59 4.55 -16.92
N LYS A 110 -3.53 5.13 -17.69
CA LYS A 110 -3.88 4.68 -19.05
C LYS A 110 -2.66 4.45 -19.95
N ASN A 111 -1.71 5.39 -19.95
CA ASN A 111 -0.52 5.34 -20.82
C ASN A 111 0.60 4.44 -20.27
N TYR A 112 0.41 3.86 -19.10
CA TYR A 112 1.38 3.01 -18.40
C TYR A 112 0.95 1.55 -18.34
N VAL A 113 -0.24 1.22 -18.83
CA VAL A 113 -0.75 -0.15 -18.89
C VAL A 113 0.22 -1.01 -19.73
N GLY A 114 0.59 -2.18 -19.19
CA GLY A 114 1.51 -3.11 -19.84
C GLY A 114 3.00 -2.78 -19.72
N ARG A 115 3.37 -1.63 -19.14
CA ARG A 115 4.77 -1.31 -18.87
C ARG A 115 5.29 -2.13 -17.67
N LYS A 116 6.51 -2.61 -17.76
CA LYS A 116 7.18 -3.34 -16.68
C LYS A 116 8.13 -2.42 -15.93
N LEU A 117 8.15 -2.54 -14.60
CA LEU A 117 9.15 -1.88 -13.76
C LEU A 117 10.52 -2.54 -13.99
N VAL A 118 11.54 -1.70 -14.22
CA VAL A 118 12.94 -2.12 -14.28
C VAL A 118 13.50 -2.23 -12.86
N THR A 119 13.18 -1.27 -12.01
CA THR A 119 13.59 -1.22 -10.61
C THR A 119 12.51 -1.79 -9.69
N LYS A 120 12.91 -2.67 -8.78
CA LYS A 120 12.03 -3.28 -7.77
C LYS A 120 12.61 -3.04 -6.38
N LEU A 121 11.75 -3.05 -5.37
CA LEU A 121 12.19 -3.20 -3.98
C LEU A 121 12.73 -4.62 -3.81
N GLU A 122 14.04 -4.71 -3.63
CA GLU A 122 14.72 -5.98 -3.43
C GLU A 122 14.42 -6.54 -2.03
N SER A 123 14.52 -7.86 -1.92
CA SER A 123 14.56 -8.54 -0.64
C SER A 123 15.78 -8.08 0.17
N ILE A 124 15.65 -8.01 1.49
CA ILE A 124 16.79 -7.75 2.39
C ILE A 124 17.79 -8.91 2.35
N SER A 125 17.29 -10.12 2.11
CA SER A 125 18.10 -11.33 2.02
C SER A 125 18.48 -11.61 0.56
N SER A 126 19.65 -12.21 0.37
CA SER A 126 20.11 -12.74 -0.91
C SER A 126 19.37 -14.00 -1.38
N ILE A 127 18.41 -14.48 -0.61
CA ILE A 127 17.62 -15.68 -0.93
C ILE A 127 16.57 -15.30 -1.98
N THR A 128 16.81 -15.70 -3.23
CA THR A 128 15.90 -15.44 -4.36
C THR A 128 14.82 -16.51 -4.51
N GLU A 129 15.11 -17.75 -4.12
CA GLU A 129 14.21 -18.89 -4.21
C GLU A 129 14.15 -19.60 -2.86
N PRO A 130 13.23 -19.20 -1.96
CA PRO A 130 13.09 -19.84 -0.66
C PRO A 130 12.62 -21.30 -0.82
N SER A 131 13.24 -22.20 -0.08
CA SER A 131 12.94 -23.64 -0.07
C SER A 131 12.10 -24.10 1.12
N ASN A 132 11.97 -23.25 2.14
CA ASN A 132 11.20 -23.53 3.35
C ASN A 132 10.53 -22.27 3.92
N ILE A 133 9.64 -22.45 4.89
CA ILE A 133 8.86 -21.36 5.48
C ILE A 133 9.75 -20.28 6.13
N ILE A 134 10.83 -20.67 6.77
CA ILE A 134 11.75 -19.72 7.44
C ILE A 134 12.42 -18.83 6.39
N GLU A 135 12.86 -19.42 5.29
CA GLU A 135 13.46 -18.68 4.17
C GLU A 135 12.44 -17.73 3.53
N VAL A 136 11.16 -18.13 3.40
CA VAL A 136 10.08 -17.26 2.93
C VAL A 136 9.96 -16.02 3.81
N LEU A 137 9.98 -16.19 5.14
CA LEU A 137 9.89 -15.06 6.07
C LEU A 137 11.12 -14.13 5.99
N ILE A 138 12.32 -14.70 5.82
CA ILE A 138 13.57 -13.94 5.77
C ILE A 138 13.76 -13.26 4.41
N SER A 139 13.17 -13.80 3.34
CA SER A 139 13.30 -13.27 1.97
C SER A 139 12.35 -12.11 1.65
N GLN A 140 11.60 -11.60 2.62
CA GLN A 140 10.68 -10.49 2.40
C GLN A 140 11.43 -9.15 2.20
N ASN A 141 10.74 -8.19 1.60
CA ASN A 141 11.25 -6.84 1.42
C ASN A 141 11.13 -6.00 2.71
N ILE A 142 11.77 -4.83 2.74
CA ILE A 142 11.79 -3.95 3.91
C ILE A 142 10.38 -3.52 4.36
N ILE A 143 9.42 -3.43 3.44
CA ILE A 143 8.05 -3.00 3.75
C ILE A 143 7.34 -4.04 4.62
N PHE A 144 7.59 -5.34 4.40
CA PHE A 144 7.05 -6.40 5.26
C PHE A 144 7.51 -6.25 6.72
N TYR A 145 8.80 -6.05 6.94
CA TYR A 145 9.33 -5.89 8.30
C TYR A 145 8.82 -4.60 8.95
N LEU A 146 8.71 -3.52 8.18
CA LEU A 146 8.10 -2.28 8.64
C LEU A 146 6.65 -2.50 9.08
N ALA A 147 5.87 -3.26 8.31
CA ALA A 147 4.49 -3.61 8.64
C ALA A 147 4.40 -4.39 9.96
N VAL A 148 5.30 -5.36 10.17
CA VAL A 148 5.38 -6.12 11.42
C VAL A 148 5.74 -5.23 12.60
N VAL A 149 6.72 -4.34 12.46
CA VAL A 149 7.11 -3.38 13.50
C VAL A 149 5.96 -2.44 13.85
N LEU A 150 5.26 -1.91 12.85
CA LEU A 150 4.08 -1.07 13.05
C LEU A 150 2.97 -1.82 13.78
N MET A 151 2.70 -3.07 13.40
CA MET A 151 1.73 -3.92 14.10
C MET A 151 2.08 -4.05 15.58
N LEU A 152 3.31 -4.44 15.88
CA LEU A 152 3.76 -4.60 17.26
C LEU A 152 3.69 -3.30 18.06
N SER A 153 3.97 -2.17 17.42
CA SER A 153 3.83 -0.84 18.03
C SER A 153 2.37 -0.50 18.35
N LEU A 154 1.44 -0.88 17.47
CA LEU A 154 0.02 -0.55 17.60
C LEU A 154 -0.76 -1.53 18.50
N ILE A 155 -0.20 -2.68 18.83
CA ILE A 155 -0.81 -3.65 19.77
C ILE A 155 -1.14 -3.00 21.13
N HIS A 156 -0.41 -1.97 21.54
CA HIS A 156 -0.57 -1.29 22.81
C HIS A 156 -1.50 -0.05 22.73
N ILE A 157 -2.06 0.24 21.59
CA ILE A 157 -3.00 1.33 21.35
C ILE A 157 -4.44 0.81 21.39
#